data_7450c68170e5145da959d05f66173864
#
_entry.id   7450c68170e5145da959d05f66173864
#
_cell.length_a   1.000
_cell.length_b   1.000
_cell.length_c   1.000
_cell.angle_alpha   90.00
_cell.angle_beta   90.00
_cell.angle_gamma   90.00
#
_symmetry.space_group_name_H-M   'P 1'
#
loop_
_entity.id
_entity.type
_entity.pdbx_description
1 polymer ?
#
loop_
_entity_poly.entity_id
_entity_poly.type
_entity_poly.pdbx_seq_one_letter_code
_entity_poly.pdbx_strand_id
1 'polypeptide(L)'
;MFDPNGAGSETVDDEQATLDLLTHGTLEIEGRLVDASNATLYCTITTGRPESGPEMSPVMHRAKDSKNPKKAKRQQASIACVYKPIAGERPLWDFPAGTLAGREVAAYAVSRAAGWDVVPPTVMRDGPFGPGMCQLWIDHDTGVDLIALSRRTDHPGLRDMAVFDAVVNNADRKIGHLLPVPDGHLYGCDHGVCFAEDYKLRTVLWQWRGKTLPRRSVEALRRLKGELAEGSLGAGLSGLLTSSEIETTRIRVDTLLKHRVHPYPPTDWPAVPWPPI
;
A
#
# COMPACT_ATOMS: atom_id res chain seq x y z
N MET A 1 10.57 -32.85 -14.09
CA MET A 1 11.57 -31.78 -14.26
C MET A 1 10.78 -30.47 -14.21
N PHE A 2 10.65 -29.88 -13.01
CA PHE A 2 9.93 -28.63 -12.83
C PHE A 2 10.91 -27.48 -13.06
N ASP A 3 10.55 -26.54 -13.93
CA ASP A 3 11.31 -25.31 -14.19
C ASP A 3 11.01 -24.29 -13.08
N PRO A 4 11.98 -23.94 -12.22
CA PRO A 4 11.75 -23.00 -11.12
C PRO A 4 11.78 -21.51 -11.56
N ASN A 5 12.00 -21.20 -12.84
CA ASN A 5 12.16 -19.83 -13.34
C ASN A 5 10.93 -19.24 -14.06
N GLY A 6 9.84 -20.00 -14.22
CA GLY A 6 8.65 -19.52 -14.94
C GLY A 6 7.69 -18.67 -14.12
N ALA A 7 7.60 -18.91 -12.82
CA ALA A 7 6.57 -18.24 -11.97
C ALA A 7 6.93 -16.81 -11.53
N GLY A 8 8.21 -16.42 -11.62
CA GLY A 8 8.66 -15.10 -11.15
C GLY A 8 8.47 -13.95 -12.16
N SER A 9 8.41 -14.24 -13.45
CA SER A 9 8.29 -13.21 -14.49
C SER A 9 6.84 -12.79 -14.73
N GLU A 10 5.89 -13.70 -14.69
CA GLU A 10 4.46 -13.40 -14.87
C GLU A 10 3.91 -12.51 -13.76
N THR A 11 4.33 -12.72 -12.49
CA THR A 11 3.87 -11.93 -11.36
C THR A 11 4.44 -10.51 -11.33
N VAL A 12 5.67 -10.30 -11.83
CA VAL A 12 6.29 -8.96 -11.90
C VAL A 12 5.68 -8.14 -13.03
N ASP A 13 5.39 -8.75 -14.17
CA ASP A 13 4.75 -8.07 -15.31
C ASP A 13 3.31 -7.66 -14.96
N ASP A 14 2.58 -8.47 -14.17
CA ASP A 14 1.22 -8.19 -13.73
C ASP A 14 1.18 -7.04 -12.69
N GLU A 15 2.14 -7.01 -11.76
CA GLU A 15 2.26 -5.91 -10.79
C GLU A 15 2.63 -4.60 -11.47
N GLN A 16 3.57 -4.60 -12.41
CA GLN A 16 3.93 -3.39 -13.16
C GLN A 16 2.75 -2.86 -13.98
N ALA A 17 2.00 -3.75 -14.62
CA ALA A 17 0.78 -3.36 -15.33
C ALA A 17 -0.28 -2.74 -14.39
N THR A 18 -0.40 -3.27 -13.17
CA THR A 18 -1.27 -2.71 -12.12
C THR A 18 -0.80 -1.31 -11.71
N LEU A 19 0.50 -1.12 -11.45
CA LEU A 19 1.06 0.19 -11.10
C LEU A 19 0.89 1.22 -12.23
N ASP A 20 1.09 0.81 -13.48
CA ASP A 20 0.89 1.67 -14.64
C ASP A 20 -0.57 2.08 -14.78
N LEU A 21 -1.50 1.16 -14.54
CA LEU A 21 -2.92 1.43 -14.57
C LEU A 21 -3.34 2.37 -13.42
N LEU A 22 -2.87 2.12 -12.20
CA LEU A 22 -3.10 3.00 -11.04
C LEU A 22 -2.57 4.41 -11.29
N THR A 23 -1.44 4.54 -11.98
CA THR A 23 -0.79 5.83 -12.24
C THR A 23 -1.46 6.61 -13.37
N HIS A 24 -1.77 5.93 -14.49
CA HIS A 24 -2.12 6.59 -15.75
C HIS A 24 -3.55 6.33 -16.21
N GLY A 25 -4.25 5.34 -15.63
CA GLY A 25 -5.61 5.00 -16.04
C GLY A 25 -6.62 6.11 -15.72
N THR A 26 -7.76 6.06 -16.41
CA THR A 26 -8.90 6.96 -16.13
C THR A 26 -9.56 6.54 -14.83
N LEU A 27 -9.59 7.45 -13.84
CA LEU A 27 -10.15 7.23 -12.51
C LEU A 27 -11.58 7.78 -12.44
N GLU A 28 -12.53 6.93 -12.07
CA GLU A 28 -13.93 7.27 -11.83
C GLU A 28 -14.29 7.01 -10.37
N ILE A 29 -14.93 7.99 -9.72
CA ILE A 29 -15.33 7.89 -8.31
C ILE A 29 -16.68 7.21 -8.24
N GLU A 30 -16.74 6.09 -7.53
CA GLU A 30 -17.98 5.32 -7.28
C GLU A 30 -18.66 5.75 -5.97
N GLY A 31 -17.86 6.14 -4.96
CA GLY A 31 -18.39 6.53 -3.67
C GLY A 31 -17.33 6.95 -2.66
N ARG A 32 -17.80 7.29 -1.46
CA ARG A 32 -16.95 7.64 -0.31
C ARG A 32 -17.07 6.59 0.78
N LEU A 33 -15.95 6.14 1.34
CA LEU A 33 -15.93 5.28 2.51
C LEU A 33 -16.22 6.13 3.76
N VAL A 34 -17.34 5.85 4.42
CA VAL A 34 -17.87 6.71 5.50
C VAL A 34 -17.14 6.53 6.83
N ASP A 35 -16.54 5.37 7.06
CA ASP A 35 -15.86 5.03 8.32
C ASP A 35 -14.40 5.52 8.37
N ALA A 36 -13.92 6.10 7.27
CA ALA A 36 -12.55 6.61 7.20
C ALA A 36 -12.42 8.00 7.84
N SER A 37 -11.34 8.22 8.59
CA SER A 37 -11.02 9.51 9.22
C SER A 37 -10.74 10.62 8.20
N ASN A 38 -10.07 10.28 7.10
CA ASN A 38 -9.77 11.16 5.97
C ASN A 38 -10.77 10.97 4.83
N ALA A 39 -10.77 11.88 3.84
CA ALA A 39 -11.53 11.67 2.63
C ALA A 39 -10.97 10.47 1.86
N THR A 40 -11.67 9.33 1.94
CA THR A 40 -11.29 8.08 1.29
C THR A 40 -12.36 7.73 0.27
N LEU A 41 -11.99 7.65 -1.00
CA LEU A 41 -12.88 7.45 -2.12
C LEU A 41 -12.66 6.08 -2.73
N TYR A 42 -13.74 5.32 -2.89
CA TYR A 42 -13.76 4.08 -3.66
C TYR A 42 -13.94 4.43 -5.13
N CYS A 43 -13.05 3.91 -5.97
CA CYS A 43 -12.94 4.29 -7.36
C CYS A 43 -12.73 3.07 -8.25
N THR A 44 -13.07 3.22 -9.53
CA THR A 44 -12.70 2.31 -10.60
C THR A 44 -11.67 3.00 -11.51
N ILE A 45 -10.62 2.26 -11.91
CA ILE A 45 -9.65 2.72 -12.90
C ILE A 45 -9.73 1.84 -14.14
N THR A 46 -9.74 2.48 -15.32
CA THR A 46 -9.83 1.78 -16.61
C THR A 46 -8.69 2.16 -17.55
N THR A 47 -8.29 1.21 -18.42
CA THR A 47 -7.42 1.51 -19.57
C THR A 47 -8.25 2.18 -20.66
N GLY A 48 -8.46 3.46 -20.57
CA GLY A 48 -9.20 4.17 -21.63
C GLY A 48 -8.94 5.66 -21.56
N ARG A 49 -8.74 6.24 -22.73
CA ARG A 49 -8.78 7.69 -22.86
C ARG A 49 -10.21 8.12 -22.55
N PRO A 50 -10.46 9.16 -21.73
CA PRO A 50 -11.80 9.70 -21.60
C PRO A 50 -12.33 10.01 -23.01
N GLU A 51 -13.52 9.54 -23.34
CA GLU A 51 -14.18 9.94 -24.56
C GLU A 51 -14.25 11.48 -24.49
N SER A 52 -13.46 12.13 -25.33
CA SER A 52 -13.51 13.58 -25.51
C SER A 52 -14.94 13.95 -25.83
N GLY A 53 -15.48 14.93 -25.08
CA GLY A 53 -16.86 15.39 -25.13
C GLY A 53 -17.44 15.65 -26.54
N PRO A 54 -18.71 16.03 -26.66
CA PRO A 54 -19.49 15.90 -27.89
C PRO A 54 -18.81 16.55 -29.09
N GLU A 55 -18.39 15.72 -30.03
CA GLU A 55 -18.01 16.18 -31.35
C GLU A 55 -19.20 16.93 -31.99
N MET A 56 -19.05 18.20 -32.19
CA MET A 56 -19.93 18.97 -33.08
C MET A 56 -19.89 18.33 -34.47
N SER A 57 -21.00 17.73 -34.84
CA SER A 57 -21.21 17.16 -36.19
C SER A 57 -21.08 18.21 -37.26
N PRO A 58 -20.32 17.95 -38.35
CA PRO A 58 -20.59 18.54 -39.63
C PRO A 58 -21.53 17.63 -40.47
N VAL A 59 -22.47 18.29 -41.07
CA VAL A 59 -23.55 17.79 -41.91
C VAL A 59 -23.09 16.93 -43.09
N MET A 60 -23.82 15.82 -43.31
CA MET A 60 -24.11 15.04 -44.53
C MET A 60 -23.11 15.02 -45.68
N HIS A 61 -22.69 13.83 -46.09
CA HIS A 61 -22.96 13.31 -47.45
C HIS A 61 -23.02 11.75 -47.44
N ARG A 62 -23.98 11.26 -48.23
CA ARG A 62 -24.45 9.88 -48.37
C ARG A 62 -23.54 9.12 -49.36
N ALA A 63 -22.97 7.99 -48.96
CA ALA A 63 -22.56 6.92 -49.90
C ALA A 63 -22.60 5.54 -49.21
N LYS A 64 -23.05 4.56 -49.98
CA LYS A 64 -23.41 3.19 -49.65
C LYS A 64 -22.20 2.26 -49.46
N ASP A 65 -22.47 1.20 -48.65
CA ASP A 65 -21.92 -0.15 -48.69
C ASP A 65 -20.42 -0.37 -48.46
N SER A 66 -20.08 -0.89 -47.27
CA SER A 66 -19.17 -2.05 -47.23
C SER A 66 -19.28 -2.78 -45.87
N LYS A 67 -19.32 -4.10 -45.95
CA LYS A 67 -19.44 -5.09 -44.89
C LYS A 67 -18.38 -4.86 -43.80
N ASN A 68 -18.80 -4.53 -42.61
CA ASN A 68 -17.94 -4.27 -41.45
C ASN A 68 -17.49 -5.59 -40.83
N PRO A 69 -16.18 -5.90 -40.75
CA PRO A 69 -15.68 -6.99 -39.93
C PRO A 69 -15.89 -6.58 -38.49
N LYS A 70 -16.49 -7.46 -37.69
CA LYS A 70 -16.70 -7.32 -36.26
C LYS A 70 -15.39 -6.84 -35.59
N LYS A 71 -15.32 -5.55 -35.22
CA LYS A 71 -14.29 -5.07 -34.29
C LYS A 71 -14.48 -5.83 -32.98
N ALA A 72 -13.58 -6.74 -32.68
CA ALA A 72 -13.49 -7.31 -31.36
C ALA A 72 -13.35 -6.14 -30.38
N LYS A 73 -14.34 -5.95 -29.48
CA LYS A 73 -14.22 -5.02 -28.38
C LYS A 73 -12.99 -5.49 -27.60
N ARG A 74 -11.89 -4.75 -27.64
CA ARG A 74 -10.81 -4.92 -26.69
C ARG A 74 -11.46 -4.79 -25.31
N GLN A 75 -11.40 -5.86 -24.53
CA GLN A 75 -11.91 -5.87 -23.17
C GLN A 75 -11.07 -4.84 -22.40
N GLN A 76 -11.71 -3.76 -21.96
CA GLN A 76 -11.05 -2.67 -21.24
C GLN A 76 -10.66 -3.24 -19.88
N ALA A 77 -9.38 -3.26 -19.55
CA ALA A 77 -8.94 -3.67 -18.22
C ALA A 77 -9.46 -2.65 -17.20
N SER A 78 -10.05 -3.15 -16.12
CA SER A 78 -10.65 -2.33 -15.07
C SER A 78 -10.24 -2.91 -13.72
N ILE A 79 -9.79 -2.05 -12.81
CA ILE A 79 -9.47 -2.42 -11.42
C ILE A 79 -10.15 -1.47 -10.45
N ALA A 80 -10.51 -1.97 -9.27
CA ALA A 80 -10.98 -1.15 -8.17
C ALA A 80 -9.80 -0.59 -7.38
N CYS A 81 -9.93 0.61 -6.83
CA CYS A 81 -8.91 1.24 -6.02
C CYS A 81 -9.49 2.19 -4.97
N VAL A 82 -8.65 2.58 -4.03
CA VAL A 82 -8.91 3.66 -3.07
C VAL A 82 -8.10 4.87 -3.47
N TYR A 83 -8.74 6.04 -3.56
CA TYR A 83 -8.07 7.32 -3.76
C TYR A 83 -8.24 8.20 -2.52
N LYS A 84 -7.12 8.65 -1.95
CA LYS A 84 -7.08 9.57 -0.80
C LYS A 84 -6.38 10.86 -1.23
N PRO A 85 -7.13 11.93 -1.59
CA PRO A 85 -6.53 13.21 -1.98
C PRO A 85 -5.88 13.90 -0.79
N ILE A 86 -4.73 14.54 -1.00
CA ILE A 86 -4.04 15.35 0.01
C ILE A 86 -4.98 16.43 0.58
N ALA A 87 -5.79 17.07 -0.27
CA ALA A 87 -6.77 18.07 0.14
C ALA A 87 -7.84 17.54 1.11
N GLY A 88 -8.00 16.21 1.21
CA GLY A 88 -8.94 15.54 2.11
C GLY A 88 -8.33 15.04 3.42
N GLU A 89 -7.04 15.30 3.66
CA GLU A 89 -6.37 14.94 4.90
C GLU A 89 -6.85 15.81 6.06
N ARG A 90 -7.14 15.19 7.20
CA ARG A 90 -7.38 15.91 8.45
C ARG A 90 -6.04 16.22 9.10
N PRO A 91 -5.79 17.48 9.50
CA PRO A 91 -4.58 17.84 10.21
C PRO A 91 -4.39 17.01 11.48
N LEU A 92 -3.19 16.48 11.67
CA LEU A 92 -2.75 15.80 12.89
C LEU A 92 -1.73 16.70 13.59
N TRP A 93 -1.74 16.71 14.93
CA TRP A 93 -0.81 17.56 15.69
C TRP A 93 0.65 17.09 15.62
N ASP A 94 0.86 15.83 15.29
CA ASP A 94 2.15 15.11 15.34
C ASP A 94 2.65 14.62 13.97
N PHE A 95 1.95 15.01 12.88
CA PHE A 95 2.38 14.77 11.51
C PHE A 95 2.21 16.05 10.69
N PRO A 96 3.18 16.41 9.82
CA PRO A 96 3.05 17.56 8.94
C PRO A 96 1.82 17.44 8.04
N ALA A 97 1.07 18.54 7.88
CA ALA A 97 -0.11 18.55 7.01
C ALA A 97 0.27 18.27 5.55
N GLY A 98 -0.55 17.50 4.84
CA GLY A 98 -0.36 17.18 3.43
C GLY A 98 0.69 16.07 3.17
N THR A 99 1.11 15.31 4.19
CA THR A 99 2.15 14.28 4.05
C THR A 99 1.64 12.85 4.17
N LEU A 100 0.38 12.64 4.56
CA LEU A 100 -0.14 11.30 4.84
C LEU A 100 -0.19 10.44 3.57
N ALA A 101 -0.60 11.00 2.44
CA ALA A 101 -0.61 10.31 1.15
C ALA A 101 0.79 9.83 0.74
N GLY A 102 1.82 10.66 0.92
CA GLY A 102 3.22 10.28 0.66
C GLY A 102 3.70 9.14 1.54
N ARG A 103 3.28 9.09 2.80
CA ARG A 103 3.61 8.01 3.76
C ARG A 103 2.99 6.67 3.37
N GLU A 104 1.78 6.67 2.82
CA GLU A 104 1.14 5.46 2.26
C GLU A 104 1.96 4.88 1.10
N VAL A 105 2.42 5.74 0.17
CA VAL A 105 3.27 5.33 -0.96
C VAL A 105 4.64 4.85 -0.48
N ALA A 106 5.24 5.54 0.50
CA ALA A 106 6.51 5.14 1.11
C ALA A 106 6.40 3.77 1.81
N ALA A 107 5.29 3.49 2.48
CA ALA A 107 5.01 2.21 3.13
C ALA A 107 4.97 1.06 2.11
N TYR A 108 4.29 1.26 0.96
CA TYR A 108 4.32 0.30 -0.15
C TYR A 108 5.75 0.08 -0.67
N ALA A 109 6.49 1.15 -0.95
CA ALA A 109 7.85 1.06 -1.48
C ALA A 109 8.78 0.27 -0.52
N VAL A 110 8.69 0.50 0.79
CA VAL A 110 9.44 -0.23 1.83
C VAL A 110 9.01 -1.70 1.89
N SER A 111 7.70 -1.98 1.87
CA SER A 111 7.17 -3.34 1.87
C SER A 111 7.68 -4.15 0.68
N ARG A 112 7.63 -3.56 -0.51
CA ARG A 112 8.07 -4.16 -1.78
C ARG A 112 9.57 -4.41 -1.79
N ALA A 113 10.38 -3.41 -1.43
CA ALA A 113 11.84 -3.53 -1.39
C ALA A 113 12.33 -4.59 -0.40
N ALA A 114 11.62 -4.78 0.71
CA ALA A 114 11.91 -5.84 1.67
C ALA A 114 11.41 -7.23 1.20
N GLY A 115 10.52 -7.31 0.21
CA GLY A 115 9.85 -8.54 -0.23
C GLY A 115 8.91 -9.10 0.81
N TRP A 116 8.25 -8.25 1.58
CA TRP A 116 7.15 -8.64 2.45
C TRP A 116 5.82 -8.68 1.72
N ASP A 117 5.65 -7.78 0.75
CA ASP A 117 4.45 -7.61 -0.07
C ASP A 117 3.16 -7.48 0.77
N VAL A 118 3.29 -6.88 1.98
CA VAL A 118 2.17 -6.71 2.93
C VAL A 118 1.36 -5.45 2.69
N VAL A 119 1.79 -4.55 1.80
CA VAL A 119 1.03 -3.36 1.39
C VAL A 119 0.59 -3.53 -0.06
N PRO A 120 -0.70 -3.32 -0.37
CA PRO A 120 -1.16 -3.38 -1.76
C PRO A 120 -0.45 -2.36 -2.66
N PRO A 121 -0.34 -2.59 -3.98
CA PRO A 121 0.20 -1.63 -4.94
C PRO A 121 -0.38 -0.23 -4.72
N THR A 122 0.50 0.75 -4.49
CA THR A 122 0.14 2.12 -4.09
C THR A 122 1.01 3.13 -4.83
N VAL A 123 0.39 4.12 -5.44
CA VAL A 123 1.07 5.18 -6.21
C VAL A 123 0.62 6.57 -5.76
N MET A 124 1.46 7.58 -6.02
CA MET A 124 1.05 8.97 -6.00
C MET A 124 0.55 9.36 -7.39
N ARG A 125 -0.61 10.02 -7.47
CA ARG A 125 -1.14 10.52 -8.75
C ARG A 125 -2.00 11.76 -8.56
N ASP A 126 -2.23 12.48 -9.66
CA ASP A 126 -3.30 13.46 -9.74
C ASP A 126 -4.65 12.76 -9.96
N GLY A 127 -5.66 13.26 -9.28
CA GLY A 127 -7.03 12.80 -9.39
C GLY A 127 -8.04 13.95 -9.39
N PRO A 128 -9.35 13.66 -9.37
CA PRO A 128 -10.40 14.69 -9.44
C PRO A 128 -10.35 15.75 -8.33
N PHE A 129 -9.71 15.44 -7.20
CA PHE A 129 -9.51 16.37 -6.08
C PHE A 129 -8.05 16.74 -5.86
N GLY A 130 -7.23 16.71 -6.92
CA GLY A 130 -5.81 17.06 -6.90
C GLY A 130 -4.89 15.87 -6.60
N PRO A 131 -3.62 16.13 -6.21
CA PRO A 131 -2.68 15.07 -5.90
C PRO A 131 -3.12 14.25 -4.69
N GLY A 132 -2.87 12.95 -4.74
CA GLY A 132 -3.19 12.02 -3.66
C GLY A 132 -2.65 10.62 -3.90
N MET A 133 -2.75 9.76 -2.91
CA MET A 133 -2.40 8.36 -3.07
C MET A 133 -3.54 7.58 -3.72
N CYS A 134 -3.19 6.61 -4.55
CA CYS A 134 -4.11 5.63 -5.11
C CYS A 134 -3.58 4.23 -4.84
N GLN A 135 -4.39 3.40 -4.16
CA GLN A 135 -4.04 2.05 -3.73
C GLN A 135 -5.00 1.04 -4.34
N LEU A 136 -4.47 -0.07 -4.83
CA LEU A 136 -5.27 -1.20 -5.30
C LEU A 136 -6.25 -1.64 -4.20
N TRP A 137 -7.52 -1.78 -4.55
CA TRP A 137 -8.52 -2.40 -3.68
C TRP A 137 -8.26 -3.89 -3.55
N ILE A 138 -8.27 -4.40 -2.33
CA ILE A 138 -8.12 -5.83 -2.06
C ILE A 138 -9.48 -6.38 -1.64
N ASP A 139 -10.00 -7.31 -2.43
CA ASP A 139 -11.18 -8.11 -2.07
C ASP A 139 -10.75 -9.15 -1.03
N HIS A 140 -10.72 -8.72 0.24
CA HIS A 140 -10.32 -9.59 1.33
C HIS A 140 -11.45 -10.55 1.74
N ASP A 141 -11.07 -11.64 2.39
CA ASP A 141 -12.01 -12.65 2.88
C ASP A 141 -12.79 -12.13 4.10
N THR A 142 -14.00 -11.67 3.88
CA THR A 142 -14.91 -11.17 4.92
C THR A 142 -15.44 -12.26 5.86
N GLY A 143 -15.23 -13.54 5.54
CA GLY A 143 -15.57 -14.67 6.42
C GLY A 143 -14.58 -14.91 7.53
N VAL A 144 -13.39 -14.27 7.50
CA VAL A 144 -12.36 -14.42 8.52
C VAL A 144 -12.69 -13.55 9.74
N ASP A 145 -12.73 -14.17 10.93
CA ASP A 145 -12.77 -13.43 12.19
C ASP A 145 -11.43 -12.72 12.43
N LEU A 146 -11.38 -11.42 12.14
CA LEU A 146 -10.17 -10.60 12.27
C LEU A 146 -9.67 -10.49 13.71
N ILE A 147 -10.57 -10.57 14.71
CA ILE A 147 -10.18 -10.55 16.14
C ILE A 147 -9.43 -11.84 16.48
N ALA A 148 -9.98 -13.00 16.09
CA ALA A 148 -9.31 -14.27 16.26
C ALA A 148 -7.99 -14.33 15.47
N LEU A 149 -7.98 -13.87 14.23
CA LEU A 149 -6.78 -13.79 13.37
C LEU A 149 -5.70 -12.96 14.06
N SER A 150 -5.99 -11.74 14.52
CA SER A 150 -5.00 -10.82 15.09
C SER A 150 -4.28 -11.38 16.34
N ARG A 151 -4.86 -12.37 17.01
CA ARG A 151 -4.29 -13.02 18.21
C ARG A 151 -3.44 -14.24 17.90
N ARG A 152 -3.42 -14.72 16.67
CA ARG A 152 -2.64 -15.90 16.30
C ARG A 152 -1.14 -15.65 16.44
N THR A 153 -0.42 -16.65 16.95
CA THR A 153 1.03 -16.61 17.14
C THR A 153 1.78 -17.43 16.08
N ASP A 154 1.06 -18.26 15.32
CA ASP A 154 1.56 -19.18 14.32
C ASP A 154 1.41 -18.67 12.88
N HIS A 155 0.73 -17.51 12.66
CA HIS A 155 0.48 -16.97 11.34
C HIS A 155 1.71 -16.19 10.84
N PRO A 156 2.35 -16.64 9.74
CA PRO A 156 3.56 -16.02 9.24
C PRO A 156 3.35 -14.58 8.73
N GLY A 157 2.28 -14.31 7.98
CA GLY A 157 1.99 -12.97 7.47
C GLY A 157 1.75 -11.94 8.56
N LEU A 158 1.07 -12.29 9.68
CA LEU A 158 0.94 -11.40 10.83
C LEU A 158 2.30 -11.06 11.46
N ARG A 159 3.20 -12.03 11.50
CA ARG A 159 4.52 -11.83 12.07
C ARG A 159 5.40 -10.95 11.19
N ASP A 160 5.28 -11.07 9.86
CA ASP A 160 5.94 -10.18 8.92
C ASP A 160 5.34 -8.76 9.01
N MET A 161 4.02 -8.64 9.13
CA MET A 161 3.34 -7.35 9.36
C MET A 161 3.84 -6.68 10.65
N ALA A 162 4.04 -7.43 11.74
CA ALA A 162 4.58 -6.88 12.99
C ALA A 162 6.03 -6.36 12.84
N VAL A 163 6.87 -7.01 12.02
CA VAL A 163 8.22 -6.52 11.72
C VAL A 163 8.16 -5.30 10.79
N PHE A 164 7.31 -5.34 9.78
CA PHE A 164 7.07 -4.21 8.88
C PHE A 164 6.59 -2.97 9.67
N ASP A 165 5.57 -3.11 10.53
CA ASP A 165 5.09 -2.02 11.38
C ASP A 165 6.21 -1.42 12.26
N ALA A 166 7.12 -2.25 12.77
CA ALA A 166 8.27 -1.80 13.54
C ALA A 166 9.28 -1.00 12.69
N VAL A 167 9.48 -1.37 11.43
CA VAL A 167 10.37 -0.65 10.50
C VAL A 167 9.80 0.71 10.13
N VAL A 168 8.53 0.73 9.71
CA VAL A 168 7.86 1.98 9.30
C VAL A 168 7.37 2.82 10.48
N ASN A 169 7.52 2.31 11.73
CA ASN A 169 7.05 2.95 12.97
C ASN A 169 5.56 3.30 12.89
N ASN A 170 4.73 2.31 12.55
CA ASN A 170 3.30 2.49 12.37
C ASN A 170 2.62 2.89 13.68
N ALA A 171 1.98 4.06 13.70
CA ALA A 171 1.35 4.62 14.89
C ALA A 171 -0.14 4.25 15.05
N ASP A 172 -0.71 3.42 14.16
CA ASP A 172 -2.16 3.12 14.21
C ASP A 172 -2.55 1.77 13.57
N ARG A 173 -1.76 0.67 13.77
CA ARG A 173 -2.18 -0.65 13.27
C ARG A 173 -3.36 -1.19 14.06
N LYS A 174 -4.54 -1.16 13.47
CA LYS A 174 -5.80 -1.71 13.99
C LYS A 174 -6.08 -3.10 13.45
N ILE A 175 -7.03 -3.80 14.06
CA ILE A 175 -7.52 -5.11 13.59
C ILE A 175 -8.19 -4.96 12.22
N GLY A 176 -9.00 -3.92 12.01
CA GLY A 176 -9.68 -3.63 10.76
C GLY A 176 -8.76 -3.25 9.59
N HIS A 177 -7.46 -3.00 9.86
CA HIS A 177 -6.47 -2.76 8.81
C HIS A 177 -5.83 -4.05 8.26
N LEU A 178 -6.23 -5.23 8.74
CA LEU A 178 -5.75 -6.53 8.27
C LEU A 178 -6.67 -7.04 7.16
N LEU A 179 -6.12 -7.35 6.00
CA LEU A 179 -6.85 -7.77 4.81
C LEU A 179 -6.40 -9.19 4.41
N PRO A 180 -6.93 -10.25 5.07
CA PRO A 180 -6.64 -11.63 4.69
C PRO A 180 -7.29 -11.94 3.33
N VAL A 181 -6.55 -12.61 2.44
CA VAL A 181 -7.09 -13.07 1.16
C VAL A 181 -7.17 -14.61 1.11
N PRO A 182 -8.02 -15.18 0.23
CA PRO A 182 -8.29 -16.62 0.22
C PRO A 182 -7.09 -17.52 -0.02
N ASP A 183 -6.03 -17.04 -0.68
CA ASP A 183 -4.78 -17.78 -0.93
C ASP A 183 -3.87 -17.87 0.30
N GLY A 184 -4.28 -17.24 1.41
CA GLY A 184 -3.54 -17.20 2.67
C GLY A 184 -2.54 -16.05 2.81
N HIS A 185 -2.43 -15.17 1.80
CA HIS A 185 -1.66 -13.94 1.93
C HIS A 185 -2.38 -12.94 2.85
N LEU A 186 -1.64 -12.02 3.46
CA LEU A 186 -2.17 -11.00 4.35
C LEU A 186 -1.65 -9.64 3.93
N TYR A 187 -2.54 -8.80 3.41
CA TYR A 187 -2.26 -7.39 3.23
C TYR A 187 -2.63 -6.57 4.47
N GLY A 188 -2.09 -5.36 4.53
CA GLY A 188 -2.49 -4.31 5.45
C GLY A 188 -2.73 -3.01 4.72
N CYS A 189 -3.63 -2.18 5.24
CA CYS A 189 -3.92 -0.85 4.71
C CYS A 189 -3.74 0.23 5.78
N ASP A 190 -3.95 1.48 5.37
CA ASP A 190 -3.94 2.69 6.21
C ASP A 190 -2.58 2.95 6.89
N HIS A 191 -1.58 3.30 6.08
CA HIS A 191 -0.20 3.56 6.50
C HIS A 191 0.15 5.06 6.51
N GLY A 192 -0.84 5.94 6.51
CA GLY A 192 -0.63 7.41 6.50
C GLY A 192 0.09 7.94 7.75
N VAL A 193 0.00 7.25 8.87
CA VAL A 193 0.62 7.64 10.15
C VAL A 193 1.86 6.79 10.48
N CYS A 194 2.75 6.65 9.49
CA CYS A 194 4.03 5.94 9.58
C CYS A 194 5.21 6.92 9.49
N PHE A 195 6.41 6.41 9.74
CA PHE A 195 7.71 7.09 9.55
C PHE A 195 8.00 8.26 10.50
N ALA A 196 7.20 8.46 11.56
CA ALA A 196 7.58 9.45 12.59
C ALA A 196 9.01 9.20 13.09
N GLU A 197 9.75 10.28 13.40
CA GLU A 197 11.10 10.21 13.95
C GLU A 197 11.09 9.64 15.37
N ASP A 198 10.19 10.13 16.20
CA ASP A 198 9.97 9.63 17.55
C ASP A 198 9.44 8.19 17.51
N TYR A 199 9.79 7.37 18.50
CA TYR A 199 9.29 6.01 18.60
C TYR A 199 7.81 5.99 18.99
N LYS A 200 6.92 5.82 18.01
CA LYS A 200 5.45 5.87 18.16
C LYS A 200 4.75 4.56 17.77
N LEU A 201 5.48 3.44 17.70
CA LEU A 201 4.89 2.16 17.29
C LEU A 201 3.68 1.83 18.16
N ARG A 202 2.50 1.77 17.51
CA ARG A 202 1.22 1.48 18.14
C ARG A 202 0.47 0.46 17.29
N THR A 203 0.35 -0.75 17.80
CA THR A 203 -0.14 -1.89 17.02
C THR A 203 -0.91 -2.86 17.89
N VAL A 204 -1.81 -3.63 17.28
CA VAL A 204 -2.48 -4.78 17.94
C VAL A 204 -1.61 -6.05 17.91
N LEU A 205 -0.43 -6.03 17.27
CA LEU A 205 0.40 -7.20 16.99
C LEU A 205 1.58 -7.37 17.96
N TRP A 206 1.34 -7.24 19.29
CA TRP A 206 2.38 -7.33 20.32
C TRP A 206 2.69 -8.75 20.81
N GLN A 207 2.08 -9.80 20.28
CA GLN A 207 2.25 -11.18 20.74
C GLN A 207 3.67 -11.73 20.59
N TRP A 208 4.51 -11.08 19.78
CA TRP A 208 5.92 -11.48 19.60
C TRP A 208 6.93 -10.55 20.28
N ARG A 209 6.50 -9.52 21.04
CA ARG A 209 7.43 -8.61 21.72
C ARG A 209 8.51 -9.37 22.48
N GLY A 210 9.77 -8.97 22.31
CA GLY A 210 10.93 -9.60 22.91
C GLY A 210 11.31 -10.99 22.36
N LYS A 211 10.51 -11.58 21.45
CA LYS A 211 10.83 -12.86 20.82
C LYS A 211 11.79 -12.67 19.65
N THR A 212 12.63 -13.67 19.39
CA THR A 212 13.60 -13.67 18.29
C THR A 212 12.90 -13.50 16.94
N LEU A 213 13.45 -12.67 16.07
CA LEU A 213 12.96 -12.50 14.69
C LEU A 213 13.15 -13.80 13.88
N PRO A 214 12.17 -14.21 13.05
CA PRO A 214 12.33 -15.30 12.13
C PRO A 214 13.48 -15.05 11.14
N ARG A 215 14.11 -16.13 10.66
CA ARG A 215 15.18 -16.04 9.66
C ARG A 215 14.76 -15.24 8.42
N ARG A 216 13.55 -15.49 7.89
CA ARG A 216 12.99 -14.78 6.73
C ARG A 216 12.88 -13.25 6.97
N SER A 217 12.45 -12.83 8.19
CA SER A 217 12.37 -11.40 8.53
C SER A 217 13.76 -10.77 8.61
N VAL A 218 14.78 -11.50 9.11
CA VAL A 218 16.18 -11.03 9.11
C VAL A 218 16.72 -10.91 7.67
N GLU A 219 16.36 -11.82 6.78
CA GLU A 219 16.74 -11.77 5.35
C GLU A 219 16.06 -10.57 4.65
N ALA A 220 14.77 -10.33 4.92
CA ALA A 220 14.04 -9.16 4.42
C ALA A 220 14.65 -7.83 4.91
N LEU A 221 15.00 -7.74 6.19
CA LEU A 221 15.68 -6.56 6.77
C LEU A 221 17.05 -6.32 6.15
N ARG A 222 17.82 -7.36 5.83
CA ARG A 222 19.12 -7.20 5.13
C ARG A 222 18.95 -6.68 3.72
N ARG A 223 17.97 -7.20 2.99
CA ARG A 223 17.60 -6.72 1.66
C ARG A 223 17.22 -5.25 1.71
N LEU A 224 16.30 -4.89 2.63
CA LEU A 224 15.86 -3.52 2.84
C LEU A 224 17.02 -2.57 3.21
N LYS A 225 17.96 -3.02 4.04
CA LYS A 225 19.16 -2.24 4.38
C LYS A 225 19.97 -1.92 3.12
N GLY A 226 20.19 -2.88 2.23
CA GLY A 226 20.89 -2.65 0.96
C GLY A 226 20.15 -1.67 0.06
N GLU A 227 18.83 -1.82 -0.10
CA GLU A 227 18.00 -0.94 -0.91
C GLU A 227 17.95 0.52 -0.37
N LEU A 228 17.97 0.69 0.94
CA LEU A 228 18.03 2.02 1.56
C LEU A 228 19.41 2.69 1.42
N ALA A 229 20.51 1.92 1.38
CA ALA A 229 21.88 2.45 1.32
C ALA A 229 22.34 2.74 -0.10
N GLU A 230 22.16 1.78 -1.02
CA GLU A 230 22.77 1.78 -2.35
C GLU A 230 21.72 1.60 -3.47
N GLY A 231 20.48 1.18 -3.11
CA GLY A 231 19.41 0.94 -4.05
C GLY A 231 18.60 2.19 -4.43
N SER A 232 17.66 2.01 -5.34
CA SER A 232 16.75 3.07 -5.81
C SER A 232 15.75 3.52 -4.75
N LEU A 233 15.52 2.71 -3.70
CA LEU A 233 14.54 3.01 -2.65
C LEU A 233 14.86 4.31 -1.93
N GLY A 234 16.12 4.51 -1.51
CA GLY A 234 16.51 5.73 -0.79
C GLY A 234 16.22 7.01 -1.57
N ALA A 235 16.49 7.00 -2.88
CA ALA A 235 16.17 8.11 -3.77
C ALA A 235 14.64 8.26 -3.97
N GLY A 236 13.90 7.16 -4.13
CA GLY A 236 12.44 7.19 -4.27
C GLY A 236 11.73 7.74 -3.03
N LEU A 237 12.21 7.42 -1.84
CA LEU A 237 11.65 7.92 -0.59
C LEU A 237 11.88 9.42 -0.38
N SER A 238 12.92 10.03 -0.96
CA SER A 238 13.24 11.45 -0.76
C SER A 238 12.18 12.41 -1.31
N GLY A 239 11.33 11.95 -2.21
CA GLY A 239 10.16 12.69 -2.70
C GLY A 239 8.90 12.55 -1.83
N LEU A 240 8.92 11.66 -0.84
CA LEU A 240 7.77 11.26 -0.03
C LEU A 240 7.95 11.56 1.47
N LEU A 241 9.19 11.51 1.93
CA LEU A 241 9.59 11.64 3.34
C LEU A 241 10.74 12.64 3.48
N THR A 242 10.92 13.18 4.68
CA THR A 242 12.09 13.99 5.00
C THR A 242 13.36 13.14 5.11
N SER A 243 14.52 13.76 4.95
CA SER A 243 15.82 13.08 5.13
C SER A 243 15.97 12.49 6.54
N SER A 244 15.42 13.15 7.56
CA SER A 244 15.43 12.68 8.95
C SER A 244 14.56 11.44 9.15
N GLU A 245 13.37 11.39 8.56
CA GLU A 245 12.48 10.22 8.59
C GLU A 245 13.10 9.01 7.89
N ILE A 246 13.77 9.23 6.75
CA ILE A 246 14.51 8.17 6.03
C ILE A 246 15.65 7.64 6.89
N GLU A 247 16.46 8.53 7.48
CA GLU A 247 17.58 8.14 8.33
C GLU A 247 17.10 7.39 9.58
N THR A 248 16.04 7.86 10.22
CA THR A 248 15.46 7.16 11.38
C THR A 248 14.93 5.78 11.00
N THR A 249 14.41 5.63 9.77
CA THR A 249 14.02 4.31 9.24
C THR A 249 15.21 3.37 9.07
N ARG A 250 16.35 3.86 8.57
CA ARG A 250 17.63 3.11 8.51
C ARG A 250 18.08 2.65 9.89
N ILE A 251 18.04 3.56 10.87
CA ILE A 251 18.40 3.26 12.26
C ILE A 251 17.50 2.16 12.85
N ARG A 252 16.19 2.18 12.56
CA ARG A 252 15.25 1.12 13.00
C ARG A 252 15.59 -0.24 12.38
N VAL A 253 15.90 -0.28 11.07
CA VAL A 253 16.35 -1.50 10.39
C VAL A 253 17.65 -2.04 11.00
N ASP A 254 18.64 -1.18 11.23
CA ASP A 254 19.92 -1.57 11.85
C ASP A 254 19.73 -2.08 13.28
N THR A 255 18.86 -1.45 14.04
CA THR A 255 18.52 -1.85 15.41
C THR A 255 17.89 -3.24 15.44
N LEU A 256 16.92 -3.51 14.56
CA LEU A 256 16.28 -4.82 14.43
C LEU A 256 17.27 -5.90 13.99
N LEU A 257 18.17 -5.60 13.06
CA LEU A 257 19.24 -6.51 12.61
C LEU A 257 20.24 -6.81 13.71
N LYS A 258 20.61 -5.81 14.53
CA LYS A 258 21.56 -5.93 15.64
C LYS A 258 21.00 -6.80 16.77
N HIS A 259 19.79 -6.51 17.20
CA HIS A 259 19.18 -7.18 18.36
C HIS A 259 18.46 -8.48 18.00
N ARG A 260 17.94 -8.61 16.78
CA ARG A 260 17.21 -9.77 16.25
C ARG A 260 16.02 -10.19 17.11
N VAL A 261 15.36 -9.23 17.75
CA VAL A 261 14.14 -9.44 18.52
C VAL A 261 13.05 -8.45 18.10
N HIS A 262 11.79 -8.88 18.22
CA HIS A 262 10.65 -7.96 18.05
C HIS A 262 10.72 -6.88 19.14
N PRO A 263 10.46 -5.61 18.82
CA PRO A 263 10.55 -4.52 19.78
C PRO A 263 9.53 -4.64 20.92
N TYR A 264 9.77 -3.89 21.98
CA TYR A 264 8.82 -3.68 23.06
C TYR A 264 7.96 -2.43 22.79
N PRO A 265 6.77 -2.35 23.38
CA PRO A 265 5.96 -1.12 23.31
C PRO A 265 6.74 0.10 23.83
N PRO A 266 6.45 1.31 23.32
CA PRO A 266 6.95 2.54 23.91
C PRO A 266 6.44 2.69 25.35
N THR A 267 7.21 3.38 26.20
CA THR A 267 6.87 3.59 27.62
C THR A 267 6.05 4.86 27.84
N ASP A 268 6.18 5.82 26.94
CA ASP A 268 5.64 7.19 26.96
C ASP A 268 4.55 7.43 25.92
N TRP A 269 4.19 6.39 25.17
CA TRP A 269 3.19 6.44 24.12
C TRP A 269 2.24 5.23 24.24
N PRO A 270 0.92 5.38 23.91
CA PRO A 270 -0.02 4.25 23.97
C PRO A 270 0.41 3.10 23.05
N ALA A 271 0.53 1.90 23.60
CA ALA A 271 1.00 0.71 22.87
C ALA A 271 0.00 0.22 21.81
N VAL A 272 -1.30 0.46 22.01
CA VAL A 272 -2.39 -0.02 21.15
C VAL A 272 -3.24 1.15 20.70
N PRO A 273 -3.65 1.22 19.43
CA PRO A 273 -4.54 2.26 18.93
C PRO A 273 -5.93 2.17 19.59
N TRP A 274 -6.62 3.29 19.66
CA TRP A 274 -7.99 3.35 20.15
C TRP A 274 -8.92 4.04 19.14
N PRO A 275 -10.04 3.43 18.78
CA PRO A 275 -10.38 2.02 19.04
C PRO A 275 -9.42 1.05 18.35
N PRO A 276 -9.26 -0.19 18.85
CA PRO A 276 -8.34 -1.18 18.27
C PRO A 276 -8.91 -1.88 17.01
N ILE A 277 -10.18 -1.61 16.71
CA ILE A 277 -10.94 -2.18 15.57
C ILE A 277 -11.30 -1.07 14.61
#